data_43d442e69cb174b2ae1ef4d4a8290954
#
_entry.id   43d442e69cb174b2ae1ef4d4a8290954
#
_cell.length_a   1.000
_cell.length_b   1.000
_cell.length_c   1.000
_cell.angle_alpha   90.00
_cell.angle_beta   90.00
_cell.angle_gamma   90.00
#
_symmetry.space_group_name_H-M   'P 1'
#
loop_
_entity.id
_entity.type
_entity.pdbx_description
1 polymer ?
#
loop_
_entity_poly.entity_id
_entity_poly.type
_entity_poly.pdbx_seq_one_letter_code
_entity_poly.pdbx_strand_id
1 'polypeptide(L)'
;MGFEKVYITKQGALLAAKTLQGKKIQFDHAEIGSGNLSGNAADKTALTTKVLECPIEETKITGDTQASVSFIFKNTDAKSAFYFREIGLFAIDPDTKAKVLYAYANAGSNAEYINNSIAEKIEKHIQINVIVDNASNVTITLDSTQTVSYTHLTLPTNS
;
A
#
# COMPACT_ATOMS: atom_id res chain seq x y z
N MET A 1 1.45 -12.27 -4.92
CA MET A 1 0.60 -11.46 -4.08
C MET A 1 -0.75 -11.10 -4.71
N GLY A 2 -0.96 -11.27 -5.96
CA GLY A 2 -2.24 -11.07 -6.63
C GLY A 2 -2.51 -9.66 -7.16
N PHE A 3 -1.66 -8.70 -6.86
CA PHE A 3 -1.80 -7.36 -7.40
C PHE A 3 -1.03 -7.25 -8.71
N GLU A 4 -1.73 -6.88 -9.78
CA GLU A 4 -1.11 -6.76 -11.09
C GLU A 4 -0.78 -5.31 -11.44
N LYS A 5 -1.51 -4.35 -10.88
CA LYS A 5 -1.37 -2.95 -11.26
C LYS A 5 -1.75 -2.02 -10.11
N VAL A 6 -1.02 -0.92 -10.00
CA VAL A 6 -1.33 0.16 -9.06
C VAL A 6 -1.77 1.37 -9.87
N TYR A 7 -2.89 1.96 -9.49
CA TYR A 7 -3.46 3.10 -10.19
C TYR A 7 -3.24 4.36 -9.37
N ILE A 8 -2.89 5.46 -10.04
CA ILE A 8 -2.95 6.77 -9.40
C ILE A 8 -4.41 7.23 -9.38
N THR A 9 -4.83 7.82 -8.26
CA THR A 9 -6.17 8.40 -8.17
C THR A 9 -6.17 9.81 -8.75
N LYS A 10 -7.36 10.39 -8.95
CA LYS A 10 -7.46 11.78 -9.40
C LYS A 10 -6.80 12.73 -8.41
N GLN A 11 -6.98 12.49 -7.10
CA GLN A 11 -6.32 13.29 -6.08
C GLN A 11 -4.81 13.11 -6.12
N GLY A 12 -4.35 11.88 -6.34
CA GLY A 12 -2.92 11.60 -6.51
C GLY A 12 -2.33 12.33 -7.70
N ALA A 13 -3.07 12.36 -8.82
CA ALA A 13 -2.61 13.07 -10.01
C ALA A 13 -2.46 14.58 -9.75
N LEU A 14 -3.36 15.16 -8.96
CA LEU A 14 -3.24 16.58 -8.57
C LEU A 14 -1.99 16.81 -7.73
N LEU A 15 -1.67 15.89 -6.80
CA LEU A 15 -0.46 15.99 -6.00
C LEU A 15 0.79 15.81 -6.86
N ALA A 16 0.75 14.89 -7.83
CA ALA A 16 1.86 14.71 -8.77
C ALA A 16 2.14 15.99 -9.56
N ALA A 17 1.08 16.69 -9.99
CA ALA A 17 1.23 17.96 -10.67
C ALA A 17 1.89 19.01 -9.76
N LYS A 18 1.54 19.03 -8.48
CA LYS A 18 2.18 19.92 -7.50
C LYS A 18 3.66 19.60 -7.30
N THR A 19 4.03 18.33 -7.36
CA THR A 19 5.43 17.91 -7.31
C THR A 19 6.22 18.52 -8.46
N LEU A 20 5.65 18.55 -9.65
CA LEU A 20 6.29 19.16 -10.83
C LEU A 20 6.43 20.67 -10.69
N GLN A 21 5.65 21.30 -9.82
CA GLN A 21 5.75 22.73 -9.50
C GLN A 21 6.71 23.00 -8.36
N GLY A 22 7.45 22.00 -7.89
CA GLY A 22 8.42 22.15 -6.83
C GLY A 22 7.90 21.96 -5.42
N LYS A 23 6.62 21.62 -5.26
CA LYS A 23 6.07 21.36 -3.93
C LYS A 23 6.40 19.94 -3.50
N LYS A 24 6.72 19.76 -2.22
CA LYS A 24 7.07 18.45 -1.68
C LYS A 24 5.82 17.71 -1.25
N ILE A 25 5.71 16.46 -1.68
CA ILE A 25 4.65 15.56 -1.25
C ILE A 25 5.19 14.68 -0.12
N GLN A 26 4.44 14.59 0.97
CA GLN A 26 4.79 13.72 2.07
C GLN A 26 3.83 12.54 2.07
N PHE A 27 4.37 11.33 1.95
CA PHE A 27 3.56 10.12 2.09
C PHE A 27 3.36 9.87 3.59
N ASP A 28 2.12 9.63 3.97
CA ASP A 28 1.74 9.57 5.37
C ASP A 28 1.61 8.14 5.90
N HIS A 29 0.87 7.30 5.20
CA HIS A 29 0.64 5.91 5.61
C HIS A 29 0.11 5.10 4.45
N ALA A 30 0.11 3.78 4.63
CA ALA A 30 -0.58 2.87 3.72
C ALA A 30 -1.75 2.22 4.46
N GLU A 31 -2.76 1.79 3.71
CA GLU A 31 -3.88 1.05 4.25
C GLU A 31 -4.06 -0.24 3.48
N ILE A 32 -4.42 -1.29 4.19
CA ILE A 32 -4.69 -2.61 3.65
C ILE A 32 -6.19 -2.87 3.81
N GLY A 33 -6.82 -3.40 2.78
CA GLY A 33 -8.24 -3.66 2.80
C GLY A 33 -8.64 -4.96 2.14
N SER A 34 -9.92 -5.31 2.31
CA SER A 34 -10.50 -6.54 1.79
C SER A 34 -11.63 -6.29 0.79
N GLY A 35 -11.92 -5.05 0.47
CA GLY A 35 -13.06 -4.69 -0.36
C GLY A 35 -12.84 -4.93 -1.84
N ASN A 36 -13.94 -5.01 -2.58
CA ASN A 36 -13.91 -5.11 -4.03
C ASN A 36 -13.87 -3.73 -4.65
N LEU A 37 -13.23 -3.63 -5.81
CA LEU A 37 -13.27 -2.41 -6.59
C LEU A 37 -14.55 -2.39 -7.40
N SER A 38 -15.33 -1.32 -7.22
CA SER A 38 -16.50 -1.02 -8.02
C SER A 38 -16.24 0.30 -8.74
N GLY A 39 -16.41 0.32 -10.05
CA GLY A 39 -16.16 1.51 -10.84
C GLY A 39 -14.68 1.69 -11.17
N ASN A 40 -14.25 2.94 -11.33
CA ASN A 40 -12.92 3.28 -11.78
C ASN A 40 -12.00 3.54 -10.57
N ALA A 41 -10.83 2.88 -10.56
CA ALA A 41 -9.86 3.05 -9.50
C ALA A 41 -9.40 4.51 -9.34
N ALA A 42 -9.33 5.26 -10.44
CA ALA A 42 -8.93 6.67 -10.40
C ALA A 42 -9.90 7.55 -9.60
N ASP A 43 -11.15 7.13 -9.46
CA ASP A 43 -12.16 7.89 -8.73
C ASP A 43 -12.19 7.57 -7.23
N LYS A 44 -11.38 6.62 -6.77
CA LYS A 44 -11.36 6.23 -5.36
C LYS A 44 -10.79 7.34 -4.49
N THR A 45 -11.41 7.54 -3.35
CA THR A 45 -10.92 8.48 -2.33
C THR A 45 -10.62 7.77 -1.00
N ALA A 46 -10.99 6.51 -0.89
CA ALA A 46 -10.76 5.66 0.28
C ALA A 46 -10.85 4.20 -0.13
N LEU A 47 -10.35 3.30 0.70
CA LEU A 47 -10.54 1.88 0.49
C LEU A 47 -12.02 1.52 0.67
N THR A 48 -12.47 0.51 -0.07
CA THR A 48 -13.84 0.04 0.06
C THR A 48 -14.06 -0.57 1.45
N THR A 49 -13.11 -1.39 1.91
CA THR A 49 -13.18 -2.01 3.23
C THR A 49 -11.79 -2.01 3.85
N LYS A 50 -11.49 -0.98 4.62
CA LYS A 50 -10.22 -0.88 5.31
C LYS A 50 -10.13 -1.94 6.42
N VAL A 51 -9.02 -2.67 6.45
CA VAL A 51 -8.76 -3.66 7.50
C VAL A 51 -7.74 -3.14 8.49
N LEU A 52 -6.63 -2.58 8.01
CA LEU A 52 -5.63 -2.02 8.90
C LEU A 52 -4.82 -0.91 8.23
N GLU A 53 -4.15 -0.13 9.06
CA GLU A 53 -3.31 0.97 8.64
C GLU A 53 -1.86 0.63 8.95
N CYS A 54 -0.96 0.91 8.02
CA CYS A 54 0.47 0.63 8.15
C CYS A 54 1.25 1.92 8.08
N PRO A 55 2.09 2.22 9.07
CA PRO A 55 2.96 3.40 8.97
C PRO A 55 4.01 3.20 7.89
N ILE A 56 4.48 4.29 7.32
CA ILE A 56 5.56 4.26 6.34
C ILE A 56 6.86 3.97 7.09
N GLU A 57 7.58 2.94 6.63
CA GLU A 57 8.89 2.58 7.19
C GLU A 57 9.99 3.47 6.64
N GLU A 58 9.95 3.70 5.33
CA GLU A 58 10.99 4.45 4.66
C GLU A 58 10.45 5.11 3.41
N THR A 59 10.87 6.35 3.17
CA THR A 59 10.62 7.06 1.90
C THR A 59 11.96 7.48 1.34
N LYS A 60 12.26 7.04 0.12
CA LYS A 60 13.45 7.47 -0.61
C LYS A 60 13.01 8.33 -1.77
N ILE A 61 13.57 9.52 -1.88
CA ILE A 61 13.28 10.45 -2.97
C ILE A 61 14.54 10.58 -3.82
N THR A 62 14.40 10.31 -5.12
CA THR A 62 15.50 10.43 -6.08
C THR A 62 15.15 11.56 -7.04
N GLY A 63 15.88 12.67 -6.94
CA GLY A 63 15.55 13.87 -7.71
C GLY A 63 14.20 14.43 -7.28
N ASP A 64 13.51 15.10 -8.21
CA ASP A 64 12.23 15.72 -7.91
C ASP A 64 11.03 14.88 -8.33
N THR A 65 11.24 13.77 -9.05
CA THR A 65 10.18 13.07 -9.74
C THR A 65 10.06 11.61 -9.40
N GLN A 66 10.94 11.08 -8.56
CA GLN A 66 10.91 9.66 -8.18
C GLN A 66 10.87 9.50 -6.68
N ALA A 67 10.01 8.63 -6.21
CA ALA A 67 9.92 8.28 -4.80
C ALA A 67 9.70 6.78 -4.65
N SER A 68 10.25 6.22 -3.59
CA SER A 68 10.07 4.83 -3.22
C SER A 68 9.59 4.80 -1.77
N VAL A 69 8.44 4.19 -1.53
CA VAL A 69 7.80 4.19 -0.22
C VAL A 69 7.67 2.73 0.24
N SER A 70 8.19 2.43 1.42
CA SER A 70 8.17 1.07 1.96
C SER A 70 7.35 1.01 3.24
N PHE A 71 6.62 -0.08 3.41
CA PHE A 71 5.89 -0.35 4.64
C PHE A 71 5.80 -1.86 4.88
N ILE A 72 5.50 -2.23 6.12
CA ILE A 72 5.37 -3.63 6.54
C ILE A 72 3.95 -3.87 7.00
N PHE A 73 3.37 -4.95 6.49
CA PHE A 73 2.07 -5.44 6.91
C PHE A 73 2.27 -6.76 7.66
N LYS A 74 1.72 -6.85 8.88
CA LYS A 74 1.78 -8.05 9.72
C LYS A 74 0.38 -8.61 9.89
N ASN A 75 0.23 -9.91 9.66
CA ASN A 75 -1.07 -10.55 9.79
C ASN A 75 -1.64 -10.45 11.22
N THR A 76 -0.77 -10.43 12.22
CA THR A 76 -1.20 -10.36 13.61
C THR A 76 -1.76 -8.99 14.02
N ASP A 77 -1.58 -7.97 13.19
CA ASP A 77 -2.16 -6.65 13.45
C ASP A 77 -3.63 -6.57 13.04
N ALA A 78 -4.10 -7.53 12.25
CA ALA A 78 -5.50 -7.59 11.85
C ALA A 78 -6.34 -8.22 12.96
N LYS A 79 -7.57 -7.74 13.13
CA LYS A 79 -8.48 -8.25 14.16
C LYS A 79 -9.04 -9.63 13.83
N SER A 80 -9.09 -9.96 12.55
CA SER A 80 -9.58 -11.25 12.07
C SER A 80 -8.92 -11.57 10.74
N ALA A 81 -9.03 -12.83 10.32
CA ALA A 81 -8.57 -13.23 8.99
C ALA A 81 -9.35 -12.47 7.92
N PHE A 82 -8.71 -12.23 6.78
CA PHE A 82 -9.32 -11.46 5.71
C PHE A 82 -8.64 -11.78 4.37
N TYR A 83 -9.29 -11.37 3.28
CA TYR A 83 -8.67 -11.42 1.96
C TYR A 83 -7.93 -10.11 1.71
N PHE A 84 -6.63 -10.22 1.46
CA PHE A 84 -5.77 -9.08 1.16
C PHE A 84 -6.05 -8.63 -0.28
N ARG A 85 -7.02 -7.73 -0.43
CA ARG A 85 -7.53 -7.34 -1.75
C ARG A 85 -7.23 -5.91 -2.11
N GLU A 86 -7.06 -5.01 -1.12
CA GLU A 86 -6.84 -3.59 -1.37
C GLU A 86 -5.53 -3.10 -0.77
N ILE A 87 -4.83 -2.23 -1.49
CA ILE A 87 -3.73 -1.44 -0.97
C ILE A 87 -4.02 0.01 -1.32
N GLY A 88 -3.93 0.90 -0.34
CA GLY A 88 -4.01 2.34 -0.54
C GLY A 88 -2.78 3.03 0.00
N LEU A 89 -2.22 3.95 -0.77
CA LEU A 89 -1.12 4.80 -0.32
C LEU A 89 -1.66 6.21 -0.15
N PHE A 90 -1.52 6.75 1.05
CA PHE A 90 -2.03 8.06 1.40
C PHE A 90 -0.91 9.07 1.52
N ALA A 91 -1.16 10.27 1.03
CA ALA A 91 -0.20 11.36 1.06
C ALA A 91 -0.88 12.62 1.61
N ILE A 92 -0.06 13.56 2.06
CA ILE A 92 -0.53 14.83 2.60
C ILE A 92 -0.45 15.88 1.51
N ASP A 93 -1.58 16.54 1.24
CA ASP A 93 -1.63 17.67 0.32
C ASP A 93 -0.85 18.83 0.94
N PRO A 94 0.18 19.37 0.26
CA PRO A 94 1.00 20.44 0.83
C PRO A 94 0.23 21.75 1.05
N ASP A 95 -0.86 21.96 0.33
CA ASP A 95 -1.65 23.20 0.44
C ASP A 95 -2.73 23.11 1.51
N THR A 96 -3.49 22.01 1.55
CA THR A 96 -4.63 21.85 2.46
C THR A 96 -4.28 21.09 3.73
N LYS A 97 -3.16 20.36 3.74
CA LYS A 97 -2.73 19.46 4.81
C LYS A 97 -3.65 18.25 4.99
N ALA A 98 -4.56 18.01 4.05
CA ALA A 98 -5.45 16.86 4.09
C ALA A 98 -4.70 15.60 3.66
N LYS A 99 -5.06 14.47 4.27
CA LYS A 99 -4.54 13.17 3.88
C LYS A 99 -5.45 12.63 2.78
N VAL A 100 -4.89 12.36 1.62
CA VAL A 100 -5.66 11.93 0.44
C VAL A 100 -5.11 10.63 -0.11
N LEU A 101 -5.98 9.83 -0.70
CA LEU A 101 -5.58 8.59 -1.36
C LEU A 101 -4.84 8.92 -2.64
N TYR A 102 -3.53 8.64 -2.66
CA TYR A 102 -2.66 8.93 -3.78
C TYR A 102 -2.69 7.82 -4.82
N ALA A 103 -2.64 6.57 -4.35
CA ALA A 103 -2.58 5.41 -5.23
C ALA A 103 -3.40 4.28 -4.64
N TYR A 104 -3.94 3.43 -5.52
CA TYR A 104 -4.84 2.36 -5.15
C TYR A 104 -4.58 1.12 -5.99
N ALA A 105 -4.58 -0.04 -5.37
CA ALA A 105 -4.48 -1.32 -6.07
C ALA A 105 -5.53 -2.27 -5.53
N ASN A 106 -6.09 -3.10 -6.43
CA ASN A 106 -7.07 -4.11 -6.06
C ASN A 106 -6.72 -5.44 -6.73
N ALA A 107 -6.63 -6.50 -5.94
CA ALA A 107 -6.27 -7.82 -6.44
C ALA A 107 -7.45 -8.58 -7.05
N GLY A 108 -8.67 -8.08 -6.86
CA GLY A 108 -9.87 -8.73 -7.39
C GLY A 108 -10.02 -10.15 -6.88
N SER A 109 -10.25 -11.07 -7.80
CA SER A 109 -10.42 -12.50 -7.46
C SER A 109 -9.10 -13.17 -7.07
N ASN A 110 -7.97 -12.53 -7.30
CA ASN A 110 -6.65 -13.06 -6.95
C ASN A 110 -6.21 -12.66 -5.54
N ALA A 111 -7.11 -12.14 -4.73
CA ALA A 111 -6.78 -11.74 -3.36
C ALA A 111 -6.30 -12.93 -2.55
N GLU A 112 -5.23 -12.71 -1.80
CA GLU A 112 -4.64 -13.73 -0.94
C GLU A 112 -5.37 -13.77 0.40
N TYR A 113 -5.71 -14.98 0.87
CA TYR A 113 -6.30 -15.13 2.19
C TYR A 113 -5.21 -15.00 3.26
N ILE A 114 -5.41 -14.13 4.22
CA ILE A 114 -4.48 -13.88 5.31
C ILE A 114 -5.14 -14.33 6.60
N ASN A 115 -4.56 -15.34 7.25
CA ASN A 115 -4.98 -15.71 8.60
C ASN A 115 -4.38 -14.73 9.60
N ASN A 116 -4.97 -14.63 10.79
CA ASN A 116 -4.43 -13.75 11.84
C ASN A 116 -3.83 -14.54 13.01
N SER A 117 -3.38 -15.75 12.74
CA SER A 117 -2.82 -16.65 13.75
C SER A 117 -1.45 -16.15 14.24
N ILE A 118 -1.27 -16.10 15.55
CA ILE A 118 0.03 -15.79 16.13
C ILE A 118 1.00 -16.97 16.02
N ALA A 119 0.50 -18.17 15.74
CA ALA A 119 1.35 -19.35 15.53
C ALA A 119 2.01 -19.31 14.15
N GLU A 120 1.41 -18.59 13.18
CA GLU A 120 1.98 -18.40 11.87
C GLU A 120 2.03 -16.90 11.60
N LYS A 121 3.16 -16.28 11.90
CA LYS A 121 3.33 -14.85 11.76
C LYS A 121 3.82 -14.53 10.36
N ILE A 122 3.04 -13.77 9.64
CA ILE A 122 3.33 -13.36 8.26
C ILE A 122 3.67 -11.88 8.25
N GLU A 123 4.82 -11.53 7.69
CA GLU A 123 5.20 -10.15 7.43
C GLU A 123 5.35 -9.96 5.94
N LYS A 124 4.62 -9.01 5.39
CA LYS A 124 4.80 -8.60 3.99
C LYS A 124 5.50 -7.25 3.97
N HIS A 125 6.62 -7.21 3.26
CA HIS A 125 7.39 -6.00 3.04
C HIS A 125 7.01 -5.49 1.66
N ILE A 126 6.38 -4.34 1.61
CA ILE A 126 5.81 -3.79 0.38
C ILE A 126 6.51 -2.48 0.06
N GLN A 127 6.93 -2.33 -1.19
CA GLN A 127 7.54 -1.11 -1.69
C GLN A 127 6.74 -0.62 -2.89
N ILE A 128 6.34 0.64 -2.83
CA ILE A 128 5.63 1.29 -3.92
C ILE A 128 6.58 2.32 -4.53
N ASN A 129 6.82 2.20 -5.83
CA ASN A 129 7.72 3.08 -6.57
C ASN A 129 6.89 4.00 -7.43
N VAL A 130 7.12 5.30 -7.31
CA VAL A 130 6.38 6.34 -8.04
C VAL A 130 7.35 7.12 -8.90
N ILE A 131 7.06 7.19 -10.20
CA ILE A 131 7.83 7.99 -11.15
C ILE A 131 6.87 8.95 -11.83
N VAL A 132 7.13 10.26 -11.70
CA VAL A 132 6.31 11.31 -12.30
C VAL A 132 7.07 11.90 -13.48
N ASP A 133 6.72 11.48 -14.71
CA ASP A 133 7.35 12.02 -15.91
C ASP A 133 6.76 13.38 -16.26
N ASN A 134 5.43 13.50 -16.20
CA ASN A 134 4.73 14.76 -16.39
C ASN A 134 3.34 14.64 -15.72
N ALA A 135 2.55 15.72 -15.79
CA ALA A 135 1.27 15.76 -15.08
C ALA A 135 0.28 14.69 -15.51
N SER A 136 0.42 14.17 -16.72
CA SER A 136 -0.48 13.12 -17.24
C SER A 136 0.18 11.75 -17.31
N ASN A 137 1.44 11.62 -16.92
CA ASN A 137 2.16 10.36 -17.04
C ASN A 137 2.90 10.04 -15.73
N VAL A 138 2.22 9.29 -14.88
CA VAL A 138 2.77 8.83 -13.60
C VAL A 138 2.78 7.30 -13.64
N THR A 139 3.95 6.73 -13.40
CA THR A 139 4.14 5.28 -13.35
C THR A 139 4.29 4.85 -11.90
N ILE A 140 3.47 3.88 -11.48
CA ILE A 140 3.53 3.35 -10.12
C ILE A 140 3.68 1.85 -10.22
N THR A 141 4.72 1.31 -9.55
CA THR A 141 4.96 -0.13 -9.51
C THR A 141 5.01 -0.60 -8.05
N LEU A 142 4.80 -1.88 -7.86
CA LEU A 142 4.74 -2.47 -6.53
C LEU A 142 5.64 -3.70 -6.48
N ASP A 143 6.54 -3.74 -5.49
CA ASP A 143 7.38 -4.88 -5.20
C ASP A 143 7.06 -5.39 -3.80
N SER A 144 7.13 -6.68 -3.59
CA SER A 144 6.89 -7.24 -2.26
C SER A 144 7.73 -8.47 -2.00
N THR A 145 8.05 -8.67 -0.72
CA THR A 145 8.65 -9.89 -0.21
C THR A 145 7.87 -10.31 1.03
N GLN A 146 8.01 -11.58 1.39
CA GLN A 146 7.26 -12.11 2.53
C GLN A 146 8.17 -12.97 3.37
N THR A 147 8.04 -12.81 4.70
CA THR A 147 8.65 -13.71 5.67
C THR A 147 7.54 -14.35 6.50
N VAL A 148 7.73 -15.61 6.86
CA VAL A 148 6.79 -16.36 7.68
C VAL A 148 7.54 -16.96 8.85
N SER A 149 7.05 -16.74 10.06
CA SER A 149 7.62 -17.29 11.28
C SER A 149 6.59 -18.15 12.01
N TYR A 150 6.99 -19.36 12.36
CA TYR A 150 6.15 -20.28 13.12
C TYR A 150 6.61 -20.31 14.56
N THR A 151 5.71 -20.04 15.49
CA THR A 151 6.12 -19.83 16.88
C THR A 151 5.98 -21.06 17.72
N HIS A 152 5.28 -22.08 17.24
CA HIS A 152 5.10 -23.16 18.11
C HIS A 152 6.00 -24.26 17.86
N LEU A 153 6.75 -24.26 17.29
CA LEU A 153 7.41 -25.20 17.02
C LEU A 153 7.91 -26.03 17.85
N THR A 154 7.49 -26.24 18.38
CA THR A 154 7.80 -26.98 19.22
C THR A 154 8.10 -28.14 18.96
N LEU A 155 8.17 -28.53 18.53
CA LEU A 155 8.39 -29.46 18.31
C LEU A 155 9.30 -30.14 18.41
N PRO A 156 9.42 -30.52 18.71
CA PRO A 156 10.14 -31.15 18.82
C PRO A 156 10.73 -31.95 18.64
N THR A 157 10.72 -32.17 18.73
CA THR A 157 11.12 -32.74 18.67
C THR A 157 11.89 -33.39 18.57
N ASN A 158 11.99 -33.68 18.62
CA ASN A 158 12.54 -34.14 18.60
C ASN A 158 13.08 -34.70 18.60
N SER A 159 12.99 -34.98 18.71
CA SER A 159 13.30 -35.30 18.89
C SER A 159 13.79 -35.48 18.95
#